data_3b47ec10651a6a7827197486052fdfff
#
_entry.id   3b47ec10651a6a7827197486052fdfff
#
_cell.length_a   1.000
_cell.length_b   1.000
_cell.length_c   1.000
_cell.angle_alpha   90.00
_cell.angle_beta   90.00
_cell.angle_gamma   90.00
#
_symmetry.space_group_name_H-M   'P 1'
#
loop_
_entity.id
_entity.type
_entity.pdbx_description
1 polymer ?
#
loop_
_entity_poly.entity_id
_entity_poly.type
_entity_poly.pdbx_seq_one_letter_code
_entity_poly.pdbx_strand_id
1 'polypeptide(L)'
;MQALNAIGQSSGLDGSTESALWWIGSLKENYILIFDNADVLLPATLEEYFPPGMRGNILITSRNAAMMTLTSPKNSFEVTEMEESNAIELLLNSSCLESSTLDVHIQASKIVKELFCFPLAIDQAGAYIASGATTIGDYLAKYSEHQKTLLSHSELTGASKYNRTVYETWELSYKEIQQRAKSDDSYKANAAKSAMLILQLFPFFHHEGITEEIFSYAALPEDDKTPILNLPRASSLLNRRLLPLHGTGTWDNYIFREGIRILLSFSLIKRVSSDNVYAMHPLVHSWGRDRLTWNERKECCLMAYVTLSCSLDRKSVV
;
A
#
# COMPACT_ATOMS: atom_id res chain seq x y z
N MET A 1 -6.76 23.33 1.32
CA MET A 1 -6.94 24.71 1.83
C MET A 1 -6.31 25.76 0.90
N GLN A 2 -5.02 25.73 0.61
CA GLN A 2 -4.39 26.77 -0.24
C GLN A 2 -5.08 26.98 -1.59
N ALA A 3 -5.50 25.91 -2.28
CA ALA A 3 -6.19 26.03 -3.56
C ALA A 3 -7.56 26.71 -3.45
N LEU A 4 -8.35 26.39 -2.42
CA LEU A 4 -9.65 27.05 -2.18
C LEU A 4 -9.47 28.52 -1.83
N ASN A 5 -8.48 28.85 -1.01
CA ASN A 5 -8.17 30.25 -0.70
C ASN A 5 -7.76 31.04 -1.95
N ALA A 6 -6.96 30.41 -2.84
CA ALA A 6 -6.57 31.03 -4.12
C ALA A 6 -7.78 31.24 -5.04
N ILE A 7 -8.73 30.31 -5.09
CA ILE A 7 -10.00 30.45 -5.83
C ILE A 7 -10.80 31.62 -5.25
N GLY A 8 -10.93 31.71 -3.92
CA GLY A 8 -11.61 32.80 -3.27
C GLY A 8 -11.00 34.17 -3.63
N GLN A 9 -9.69 34.30 -3.53
CA GLN A 9 -8.96 35.53 -3.88
C GLN A 9 -9.13 35.91 -5.37
N SER A 10 -9.00 34.93 -6.28
CA SER A 10 -9.16 35.19 -7.73
C SER A 10 -10.59 35.57 -8.10
N SER A 11 -11.57 35.21 -7.28
CA SER A 11 -12.98 35.57 -7.45
C SER A 11 -13.38 36.87 -6.75
N GLY A 12 -12.41 37.62 -6.19
CA GLY A 12 -12.65 38.89 -5.52
C GLY A 12 -13.26 38.76 -4.11
N LEU A 13 -13.13 37.58 -3.48
CA LEU A 13 -13.62 37.32 -2.12
C LEU A 13 -12.51 37.55 -1.09
N ASP A 14 -12.84 37.39 0.18
CA ASP A 14 -11.92 37.57 1.31
C ASP A 14 -10.76 36.58 1.39
N GLY A 15 -10.75 35.57 0.51
CA GLY A 15 -9.73 34.52 0.47
C GLY A 15 -9.91 33.43 1.53
N SER A 16 -11.03 33.41 2.26
CA SER A 16 -11.34 32.30 3.15
C SER A 16 -11.81 31.04 2.39
N THR A 17 -11.59 29.86 2.98
CA THR A 17 -12.11 28.62 2.42
C THR A 17 -13.63 28.60 2.34
N GLU A 18 -14.29 29.13 3.36
CA GLU A 18 -15.76 29.18 3.46
C GLU A 18 -16.37 30.05 2.37
N SER A 19 -15.85 31.25 2.13
CA SER A 19 -16.33 32.12 1.06
C SER A 19 -16.11 31.50 -0.33
N ALA A 20 -14.98 30.80 -0.54
CA ALA A 20 -14.72 30.09 -1.78
C ALA A 20 -15.72 28.95 -2.01
N LEU A 21 -15.98 28.12 -0.99
CA LEU A 21 -16.95 27.02 -1.08
C LEU A 21 -18.37 27.54 -1.34
N TRP A 22 -18.78 28.62 -0.65
CA TRP A 22 -20.08 29.26 -0.88
C TRP A 22 -20.18 29.78 -2.31
N TRP A 23 -19.14 30.43 -2.81
CA TRP A 23 -19.09 30.95 -4.19
C TRP A 23 -19.19 29.82 -5.21
N ILE A 24 -18.41 28.74 -5.06
CA ILE A 24 -18.48 27.56 -5.93
C ILE A 24 -19.91 26.99 -5.92
N GLY A 25 -20.50 26.83 -4.73
CA GLY A 25 -21.86 26.31 -4.58
C GLY A 25 -22.94 27.23 -5.19
N SER A 26 -22.68 28.53 -5.35
CA SER A 26 -23.59 29.52 -5.96
C SER A 26 -23.49 29.60 -7.49
N LEU A 27 -22.51 28.91 -8.10
CA LEU A 27 -22.34 28.90 -9.57
C LEU A 27 -23.60 28.38 -10.26
N LYS A 28 -23.97 29.04 -11.37
CA LYS A 28 -25.08 28.61 -12.21
C LYS A 28 -24.70 27.53 -13.19
N GLU A 29 -23.44 27.48 -13.54
CA GLU A 29 -22.82 26.50 -14.42
C GLU A 29 -22.54 25.18 -13.69
N ASN A 30 -22.51 24.08 -14.45
CA ASN A 30 -22.03 22.81 -13.91
C ASN A 30 -20.52 22.87 -13.72
N TYR A 31 -20.03 22.38 -12.60
CA TYR A 31 -18.60 22.32 -12.29
C TYR A 31 -18.18 20.92 -11.84
N ILE A 32 -16.90 20.65 -11.91
CA ILE A 32 -16.25 19.46 -11.33
C ILE A 32 -15.22 19.96 -10.33
N LEU A 33 -15.33 19.51 -9.09
CA LEU A 33 -14.34 19.73 -8.03
C LEU A 33 -13.56 18.43 -7.83
N ILE A 34 -12.24 18.51 -7.94
CA ILE A 34 -11.36 17.33 -7.83
C ILE A 34 -10.56 17.44 -6.54
N PHE A 35 -10.74 16.45 -5.65
CA PHE A 35 -9.86 16.22 -4.50
C PHE A 35 -8.89 15.09 -4.86
N ASP A 36 -7.70 15.46 -5.26
CA ASP A 36 -6.68 14.50 -5.65
C ASP A 36 -5.82 14.08 -4.45
N ASN A 37 -5.55 12.78 -4.33
CA ASN A 37 -4.72 12.19 -3.28
C ASN A 37 -5.22 12.49 -1.85
N ALA A 38 -6.51 12.29 -1.61
CA ALA A 38 -7.16 12.54 -0.31
C ALA A 38 -6.87 11.44 0.75
N ASP A 39 -5.63 10.94 0.80
CA ASP A 39 -5.23 9.76 1.59
C ASP A 39 -5.18 10.03 3.10
N VAL A 40 -4.82 11.26 3.47
CA VAL A 40 -4.50 11.63 4.86
C VAL A 40 -5.74 12.09 5.63
N LEU A 41 -6.76 12.57 4.92
CA LEU A 41 -7.99 13.09 5.51
C LEU A 41 -8.92 11.95 5.95
N LEU A 42 -9.69 12.20 6.99
CA LEU A 42 -10.85 11.39 7.31
C LEU A 42 -12.03 11.80 6.40
N PRO A 43 -12.96 10.87 6.06
CA PRO A 43 -14.14 11.22 5.27
C PRO A 43 -14.91 12.43 5.80
N ALA A 44 -15.21 12.45 7.09
CA ALA A 44 -15.94 13.56 7.72
C ALA A 44 -15.19 14.91 7.59
N THR A 45 -13.86 14.90 7.69
CA THR A 45 -13.06 16.13 7.51
C THR A 45 -13.04 16.57 6.05
N LEU A 46 -13.03 15.63 5.09
CA LEU A 46 -13.09 15.99 3.68
C LEU A 46 -14.45 16.56 3.29
N GLU A 47 -15.52 16.04 3.87
CA GLU A 47 -16.90 16.50 3.63
C GLU A 47 -17.10 17.99 4.00
N GLU A 48 -16.35 18.51 4.98
CA GLU A 48 -16.36 19.93 5.35
C GLU A 48 -15.92 20.86 4.20
N TYR A 49 -15.22 20.31 3.19
CA TYR A 49 -14.78 21.04 2.00
C TYR A 49 -15.70 20.85 0.79
N PHE A 50 -16.89 20.30 0.97
CA PHE A 50 -17.87 20.18 -0.11
C PHE A 50 -18.67 21.46 -0.23
N PRO A 51 -18.71 22.06 -1.44
CA PRO A 51 -19.54 23.26 -1.65
C PRO A 51 -21.01 22.95 -1.42
N PRO A 52 -21.77 23.89 -0.81
CA PRO A 52 -23.22 23.74 -0.72
C PRO A 52 -23.84 23.83 -2.13
N GLY A 53 -24.87 23.02 -2.41
CA GLY A 53 -25.59 23.04 -3.68
C GLY A 53 -25.62 21.71 -4.39
N MET A 54 -26.31 21.66 -5.53
CA MET A 54 -26.60 20.39 -6.25
C MET A 54 -26.09 20.39 -7.71
N ARG A 55 -25.32 21.39 -8.14
CA ARG A 55 -24.92 21.55 -9.54
C ARG A 55 -23.49 21.06 -9.85
N GLY A 56 -22.73 20.73 -8.82
CA GLY A 56 -21.35 20.26 -8.96
C GLY A 56 -21.25 18.76 -8.90
N ASN A 57 -20.24 18.24 -9.59
CA ASN A 57 -19.75 16.88 -9.40
C ASN A 57 -18.45 16.94 -8.61
N ILE A 58 -18.28 16.02 -7.66
CA ILE A 58 -17.07 15.89 -6.86
C ILE A 58 -16.40 14.60 -7.24
N LEU A 59 -15.13 14.67 -7.65
CA LEU A 59 -14.27 13.54 -7.91
C LEU A 59 -13.21 13.47 -6.80
N ILE A 60 -13.11 12.31 -6.16
CA ILE A 60 -12.12 12.08 -5.10
C ILE A 60 -11.23 10.94 -5.54
N THR A 61 -9.91 11.15 -5.56
CA THR A 61 -8.94 10.07 -5.67
C THR A 61 -8.32 9.83 -4.30
N SER A 62 -8.27 8.58 -3.87
CA SER A 62 -7.67 8.22 -2.58
C SER A 62 -7.30 6.75 -2.54
N ARG A 63 -6.23 6.43 -1.81
CA ARG A 63 -5.90 5.05 -1.41
C ARG A 63 -6.66 4.60 -0.16
N ASN A 64 -7.32 5.53 0.52
CA ASN A 64 -8.10 5.24 1.72
C ASN A 64 -9.51 4.75 1.34
N ALA A 65 -9.75 3.43 1.45
CA ALA A 65 -11.05 2.84 1.16
C ALA A 65 -12.21 3.43 1.98
N ALA A 66 -11.96 4.07 3.14
CA ALA A 66 -13.00 4.75 3.90
C ALA A 66 -13.65 5.92 3.13
N MET A 67 -12.98 6.48 2.11
CA MET A 67 -13.55 7.53 1.26
C MET A 67 -14.77 7.05 0.46
N MET A 68 -14.94 5.74 0.27
CA MET A 68 -16.13 5.16 -0.37
C MET A 68 -17.43 5.50 0.38
N THR A 69 -17.35 5.83 1.68
CA THR A 69 -18.53 6.23 2.47
C THR A 69 -19.10 7.59 2.08
N LEU A 70 -18.33 8.41 1.36
CA LEU A 70 -18.76 9.74 0.88
C LEU A 70 -19.64 9.68 -0.38
N THR A 71 -19.83 8.50 -0.96
CA THR A 71 -20.61 8.34 -2.18
C THR A 71 -21.43 7.06 -2.17
N SER A 72 -22.31 6.88 -3.16
CA SER A 72 -23.03 5.63 -3.32
C SER A 72 -22.11 4.53 -3.90
N PRO A 73 -22.37 3.24 -3.63
CA PRO A 73 -21.55 2.17 -4.16
C PRO A 73 -21.43 2.15 -5.70
N LYS A 74 -22.43 2.68 -6.41
CA LYS A 74 -22.42 2.78 -7.89
C LYS A 74 -21.42 3.82 -8.42
N ASN A 75 -21.06 4.79 -7.60
CA ASN A 75 -20.15 5.89 -7.94
C ASN A 75 -18.76 5.71 -7.34
N SER A 76 -18.51 4.56 -6.76
CA SER A 76 -17.21 4.21 -6.19
C SER A 76 -16.56 3.15 -7.04
N PHE A 77 -15.32 3.42 -7.47
CA PHE A 77 -14.55 2.53 -8.34
C PHE A 77 -13.20 2.24 -7.70
N GLU A 78 -12.90 0.96 -7.53
CA GLU A 78 -11.58 0.52 -7.15
C GLU A 78 -10.71 0.41 -8.41
N VAL A 79 -9.58 1.12 -8.44
CA VAL A 79 -8.57 1.00 -9.49
C VAL A 79 -7.62 -0.12 -9.08
N THR A 80 -7.72 -1.25 -9.78
CA THR A 80 -6.89 -2.44 -9.55
C THR A 80 -5.74 -2.51 -10.56
N GLU A 81 -5.06 -3.66 -10.60
CA GLU A 81 -4.04 -3.97 -11.60
C GLU A 81 -4.63 -3.90 -13.01
N MET A 82 -3.81 -3.61 -14.02
CA MET A 82 -4.24 -3.52 -15.42
C MET A 82 -4.56 -4.91 -15.97
N GLU A 83 -5.48 -4.95 -16.95
CA GLU A 83 -5.63 -6.12 -17.81
C GLU A 83 -4.33 -6.37 -18.60
N GLU A 84 -3.96 -7.64 -18.80
CA GLU A 84 -2.70 -8.02 -19.46
C GLU A 84 -2.52 -7.37 -20.84
N SER A 85 -3.59 -7.27 -21.63
CA SER A 85 -3.55 -6.62 -22.95
C SER A 85 -3.16 -5.14 -22.88
N ASN A 86 -3.76 -4.40 -21.94
CA ASN A 86 -3.48 -3.00 -21.72
C ASN A 86 -2.07 -2.79 -21.12
N ALA A 87 -1.63 -3.73 -20.28
CA ALA A 87 -0.30 -3.73 -19.69
C ALA A 87 0.80 -3.92 -20.77
N ILE A 88 0.56 -4.84 -21.73
CA ILE A 88 1.46 -5.04 -22.89
C ILE A 88 1.52 -3.77 -23.75
N GLU A 89 0.38 -3.17 -24.05
CA GLU A 89 0.31 -1.92 -24.81
C GLU A 89 1.07 -0.79 -24.10
N LEU A 90 0.88 -0.64 -22.79
CA LEU A 90 1.62 0.33 -21.99
C LEU A 90 3.13 0.10 -22.08
N LEU A 91 3.61 -1.14 -21.93
CA LEU A 91 5.03 -1.48 -22.02
C LEU A 91 5.60 -1.12 -23.39
N LEU A 92 4.92 -1.50 -24.47
CA LEU A 92 5.38 -1.24 -25.84
C LEU A 92 5.42 0.27 -26.14
N ASN A 93 4.40 1.00 -25.71
CA ASN A 93 4.36 2.46 -25.85
C ASN A 93 5.49 3.15 -25.06
N SER A 94 5.71 2.76 -23.81
CA SER A 94 6.76 3.34 -22.95
C SER A 94 8.15 2.94 -23.39
N SER A 95 8.32 1.79 -24.05
CA SER A 95 9.60 1.33 -24.61
C SER A 95 9.89 1.85 -26.02
N CYS A 96 8.96 2.59 -26.62
CA CYS A 96 9.04 3.06 -28.01
C CYS A 96 9.25 1.91 -29.02
N LEU A 97 8.75 0.72 -28.72
CA LEU A 97 8.85 -0.45 -29.60
C LEU A 97 7.56 -0.60 -30.42
N GLU A 98 7.75 -0.86 -31.72
CA GLU A 98 6.63 -1.22 -32.56
C GLU A 98 6.20 -2.67 -32.30
N SER A 99 4.89 -2.88 -32.20
CA SER A 99 4.23 -4.18 -31.95
C SER A 99 4.37 -5.18 -33.13
N SER A 100 5.42 -5.07 -33.95
CA SER A 100 5.46 -5.67 -35.29
C SER A 100 5.80 -7.15 -35.30
N THR A 101 6.31 -7.74 -34.25
CA THR A 101 6.71 -9.15 -34.23
C THR A 101 6.08 -9.96 -33.07
N LEU A 102 5.74 -11.21 -33.36
CA LEU A 102 5.19 -12.12 -32.33
C LEU A 102 6.15 -12.31 -31.15
N ASP A 103 7.45 -12.28 -31.39
CA ASP A 103 8.47 -12.44 -30.36
C ASP A 103 8.44 -11.26 -29.36
N VAL A 104 8.32 -10.03 -29.83
CA VAL A 104 8.20 -8.84 -28.99
C VAL A 104 6.97 -8.94 -28.08
N HIS A 105 5.83 -9.40 -28.61
CA HIS A 105 4.63 -9.61 -27.81
C HIS A 105 4.81 -10.72 -26.74
N ILE A 106 5.48 -11.81 -27.08
CA ILE A 106 5.77 -12.88 -26.11
C ILE A 106 6.66 -12.36 -24.98
N GLN A 107 7.70 -11.60 -25.29
CA GLN A 107 8.58 -11.03 -24.27
C GLN A 107 7.82 -9.98 -23.42
N ALA A 108 7.03 -9.12 -24.06
CA ALA A 108 6.20 -8.16 -23.35
C ALA A 108 5.24 -8.83 -22.38
N SER A 109 4.53 -9.89 -22.81
CA SER A 109 3.62 -10.66 -21.95
C SER A 109 4.36 -11.24 -20.71
N LYS A 110 5.57 -11.77 -20.89
CA LYS A 110 6.37 -12.26 -19.76
C LYS A 110 6.75 -11.15 -18.79
N ILE A 111 7.16 -9.99 -19.29
CA ILE A 111 7.56 -8.85 -18.48
C ILE A 111 6.37 -8.32 -17.67
N VAL A 112 5.22 -8.11 -18.30
CA VAL A 112 4.06 -7.55 -17.60
C VAL A 112 3.52 -8.51 -16.52
N LYS A 113 3.61 -9.83 -16.74
CA LYS A 113 3.26 -10.84 -15.74
C LYS A 113 4.21 -10.81 -14.54
N GLU A 114 5.51 -10.73 -14.78
CA GLU A 114 6.52 -10.62 -13.72
C GLU A 114 6.36 -9.32 -12.91
N LEU A 115 5.90 -8.25 -13.55
CA LEU A 115 5.58 -6.98 -12.91
C LEU A 115 4.13 -6.91 -12.39
N PHE A 116 3.40 -8.04 -12.38
CA PHE A 116 2.03 -8.17 -11.88
C PHE A 116 1.05 -7.16 -12.48
N CYS A 117 1.22 -6.83 -13.74
CA CYS A 117 0.42 -5.83 -14.46
C CYS A 117 0.33 -4.47 -13.72
N PHE A 118 1.35 -4.13 -12.91
CA PHE A 118 1.38 -2.89 -12.13
C PHE A 118 1.82 -1.71 -13.00
N PRO A 119 0.95 -0.70 -13.27
CA PRO A 119 1.18 0.31 -14.30
C PRO A 119 2.49 1.05 -14.16
N LEU A 120 2.83 1.52 -12.95
CA LEU A 120 4.06 2.29 -12.71
C LEU A 120 5.33 1.46 -12.94
N ALA A 121 5.31 0.17 -12.55
CA ALA A 121 6.44 -0.73 -12.78
C ALA A 121 6.63 -1.00 -14.28
N ILE A 122 5.54 -1.14 -15.02
CA ILE A 122 5.54 -1.38 -16.46
C ILE A 122 6.07 -0.14 -17.21
N ASP A 123 5.59 1.04 -16.86
CA ASP A 123 6.06 2.30 -17.44
C ASP A 123 7.56 2.51 -17.18
N GLN A 124 8.02 2.22 -15.96
CA GLN A 124 9.44 2.30 -15.59
C GLN A 124 10.28 1.26 -16.36
N ALA A 125 9.78 0.04 -16.54
CA ALA A 125 10.44 -0.99 -17.35
C ALA A 125 10.55 -0.56 -18.81
N GLY A 126 9.48 -0.01 -19.39
CA GLY A 126 9.46 0.54 -20.74
C GLY A 126 10.47 1.66 -20.90
N ALA A 127 10.51 2.62 -19.99
CA ALA A 127 11.50 3.71 -20.00
C ALA A 127 12.94 3.19 -19.94
N TYR A 128 13.21 2.15 -19.15
CA TYR A 128 14.52 1.51 -19.07
C TYR A 128 14.92 0.84 -20.38
N ILE A 129 13.99 0.16 -21.05
CA ILE A 129 14.21 -0.43 -22.37
C ILE A 129 14.44 0.68 -23.41
N ALA A 130 13.60 1.74 -23.42
CA ALA A 130 13.71 2.87 -24.34
C ALA A 130 15.04 3.60 -24.23
N SER A 131 15.64 3.66 -23.03
CA SER A 131 16.96 4.27 -22.81
C SER A 131 18.12 3.51 -23.48
N GLY A 132 17.87 2.31 -24.02
CA GLY A 132 18.90 1.43 -24.59
C GLY A 132 19.76 0.70 -23.57
N ALA A 133 19.46 0.81 -22.27
CA ALA A 133 20.20 0.12 -21.21
C ALA A 133 19.98 -1.40 -21.23
N THR A 134 18.90 -1.85 -21.86
CA THR A 134 18.59 -3.27 -22.09
C THR A 134 17.70 -3.45 -23.31
N THR A 135 17.61 -4.68 -23.82
CA THR A 135 16.61 -5.07 -24.81
C THR A 135 15.37 -5.65 -24.12
N ILE A 136 14.25 -5.72 -24.82
CA ILE A 136 13.05 -6.37 -24.29
C ILE A 136 13.28 -7.85 -23.97
N GLY A 137 14.15 -8.52 -24.74
CA GLY A 137 14.51 -9.94 -24.51
C GLY A 137 15.37 -10.17 -23.28
N ASP A 138 16.24 -9.20 -22.94
CA ASP A 138 17.20 -9.32 -21.82
C ASP A 138 16.67 -8.71 -20.52
N TYR A 139 15.54 -7.97 -20.57
CA TYR A 139 15.02 -7.25 -19.40
C TYR A 139 14.80 -8.14 -18.19
N LEU A 140 14.16 -9.31 -18.36
CA LEU A 140 13.85 -10.20 -17.24
C LEU A 140 15.11 -10.77 -16.57
N ALA A 141 16.16 -11.06 -17.32
CA ALA A 141 17.44 -11.49 -16.76
C ALA A 141 18.03 -10.38 -15.86
N LYS A 142 18.08 -9.14 -16.37
CA LYS A 142 18.53 -7.98 -15.58
C LYS A 142 17.61 -7.67 -14.38
N TYR A 143 16.31 -7.84 -14.57
CA TYR A 143 15.35 -7.64 -13.49
C TYR A 143 15.57 -8.64 -12.35
N SER A 144 15.79 -9.90 -12.64
CA SER A 144 16.06 -10.92 -11.61
C SER A 144 17.34 -10.65 -10.81
N GLU A 145 18.36 -10.07 -11.45
CA GLU A 145 19.64 -9.73 -10.80
C GLU A 145 19.59 -8.41 -10.02
N HIS A 146 18.82 -7.44 -10.50
CA HIS A 146 18.88 -6.04 -10.05
C HIS A 146 17.52 -5.45 -9.69
N GLN A 147 16.53 -6.27 -9.33
CA GLN A 147 15.14 -5.84 -9.06
C GLN A 147 15.05 -4.59 -8.17
N LYS A 148 15.73 -4.61 -7.03
CA LYS A 148 15.75 -3.46 -6.11
C LYS A 148 16.24 -2.19 -6.77
N THR A 149 17.34 -2.27 -7.50
CA THR A 149 17.95 -1.13 -8.18
C THR A 149 17.01 -0.59 -9.26
N LEU A 150 16.47 -1.46 -10.12
CA LEU A 150 15.58 -1.07 -11.22
C LEU A 150 14.28 -0.40 -10.73
N LEU A 151 13.71 -0.88 -9.62
CA LEU A 151 12.47 -0.31 -9.06
C LEU A 151 12.70 0.93 -8.17
N SER A 152 13.94 1.26 -7.82
CA SER A 152 14.28 2.41 -6.96
C SER A 152 15.09 3.52 -7.63
N HIS A 153 15.60 3.32 -8.86
CA HIS A 153 16.47 4.30 -9.52
C HIS A 153 15.69 5.44 -10.17
N SER A 154 15.87 6.66 -9.66
CA SER A 154 15.21 7.87 -10.15
C SER A 154 15.75 8.34 -11.52
N GLU A 155 16.98 8.01 -11.89
CA GLU A 155 17.56 8.38 -13.19
C GLU A 155 16.83 7.74 -14.37
N LEU A 156 16.15 6.61 -14.14
CA LEU A 156 15.35 5.92 -15.14
C LEU A 156 13.96 6.55 -15.33
N THR A 157 13.56 7.47 -14.45
CA THR A 157 12.28 8.21 -14.59
C THR A 157 12.33 9.31 -15.62
N GLY A 158 13.50 9.65 -16.16
CA GLY A 158 13.65 10.70 -17.17
C GLY A 158 12.89 10.45 -18.49
N ALA A 159 12.60 9.19 -18.82
CA ALA A 159 11.75 8.78 -19.94
C ALA A 159 10.32 8.41 -19.51
N SER A 160 10.08 8.20 -18.23
CA SER A 160 8.76 7.95 -17.67
C SER A 160 7.96 9.26 -17.55
N LYS A 161 6.66 9.20 -17.81
CA LYS A 161 5.73 10.31 -17.55
C LYS A 161 5.55 10.60 -16.07
N TYR A 162 6.01 9.71 -15.19
CA TYR A 162 5.92 9.80 -13.74
C TYR A 162 7.29 10.19 -13.16
N ASN A 163 7.33 11.26 -12.37
CA ASN A 163 8.55 11.75 -11.71
C ASN A 163 8.92 10.96 -10.44
N ARG A 164 8.50 9.70 -10.33
CA ARG A 164 8.74 8.87 -9.14
C ARG A 164 8.91 7.42 -9.52
N THR A 165 9.76 6.72 -8.79
CA THR A 165 9.92 5.27 -8.92
C THR A 165 8.84 4.52 -8.15
N VAL A 166 8.69 3.23 -8.45
CA VAL A 166 7.75 2.34 -7.75
C VAL A 166 8.03 2.34 -6.24
N TYR A 167 9.28 2.17 -5.85
CA TYR A 167 9.67 2.11 -4.43
C TYR A 167 9.50 3.45 -3.71
N GLU A 168 9.73 4.57 -4.40
CA GLU A 168 9.52 5.91 -3.82
C GLU A 168 8.07 6.17 -3.44
N THR A 169 7.11 5.65 -4.19
CA THR A 169 5.68 5.83 -3.87
C THR A 169 5.30 5.19 -2.54
N TRP A 170 5.84 3.99 -2.26
CA TRP A 170 5.59 3.30 -1.00
C TRP A 170 6.43 3.85 0.15
N GLU A 171 7.64 4.32 -0.13
CA GLU A 171 8.50 4.96 0.87
C GLU A 171 7.88 6.26 1.42
N LEU A 172 7.15 7.01 0.59
CA LEU A 172 6.39 8.17 1.05
C LEU A 172 5.27 7.77 2.02
N SER A 173 4.53 6.71 1.70
CA SER A 173 3.51 6.16 2.59
C SER A 173 4.10 5.71 3.92
N TYR A 174 5.24 5.03 3.88
CA TYR A 174 5.94 4.60 5.08
C TYR A 174 6.44 5.77 5.93
N LYS A 175 7.01 6.81 5.32
CA LYS A 175 7.45 8.04 6.02
C LYS A 175 6.28 8.71 6.73
N GLU A 176 5.10 8.75 6.12
CA GLU A 176 3.90 9.29 6.75
C GLU A 176 3.48 8.44 7.97
N ILE A 177 3.49 7.11 7.86
CA ILE A 177 3.23 6.21 8.99
C ILE A 177 4.27 6.43 10.09
N GLN A 178 5.54 6.57 9.73
CA GLN A 178 6.65 6.82 10.66
C GLN A 178 6.48 8.17 11.39
N GLN A 179 5.98 9.18 10.70
CA GLN A 179 5.70 10.47 11.32
C GLN A 179 4.53 10.38 12.32
N ARG A 180 3.47 9.64 12.00
CA ARG A 180 2.36 9.35 12.92
C ARG A 180 2.84 8.59 14.17
N ALA A 181 3.83 7.72 14.03
CA ALA A 181 4.42 6.98 15.15
C ALA A 181 5.16 7.89 16.16
N LYS A 182 5.47 9.13 15.80
CA LYS A 182 6.09 10.16 16.65
C LYS A 182 5.09 11.14 17.26
N SER A 183 3.78 10.95 17.02
CA SER A 183 2.72 11.81 17.55
C SER A 183 2.70 11.80 19.09
N ASP A 184 2.38 12.93 19.71
CA ASP A 184 2.13 13.04 21.14
C ASP A 184 0.86 12.30 21.59
N ASP A 185 -0.08 12.06 20.67
CA ASP A 185 -1.22 11.19 20.88
C ASP A 185 -0.74 9.72 20.95
N SER A 186 -0.70 9.20 22.17
CA SER A 186 -0.18 7.85 22.45
C SER A 186 -0.95 6.76 21.69
N TYR A 187 -2.25 6.95 21.45
CA TYR A 187 -3.08 6.01 20.70
C TYR A 187 -2.68 5.97 19.24
N LYS A 188 -2.61 7.13 18.57
CA LYS A 188 -2.19 7.23 17.16
C LYS A 188 -0.76 6.73 16.96
N ALA A 189 0.13 7.09 17.90
CA ALA A 189 1.51 6.64 17.87
C ALA A 189 1.64 5.11 18.00
N ASN A 190 0.86 4.48 18.88
CA ASN A 190 0.89 3.03 19.05
C ASN A 190 0.30 2.28 17.85
N ALA A 191 -0.79 2.78 17.27
CA ALA A 191 -1.35 2.24 16.04
C ALA A 191 -0.36 2.31 14.87
N ALA A 192 0.33 3.43 14.71
CA ALA A 192 1.35 3.61 13.66
C ALA A 192 2.57 2.70 13.88
N LYS A 193 3.03 2.55 15.12
CA LYS A 193 4.12 1.62 15.47
C LYS A 193 3.72 0.16 15.19
N SER A 194 2.46 -0.22 15.46
CA SER A 194 1.93 -1.53 15.11
C SER A 194 1.92 -1.72 13.59
N ALA A 195 1.46 -0.74 12.82
CA ALA A 195 1.49 -0.79 11.36
C ALA A 195 2.91 -1.00 10.80
N MET A 196 3.91 -0.30 11.36
CA MET A 196 5.31 -0.47 10.95
C MET A 196 5.82 -1.89 11.23
N LEU A 197 5.51 -2.45 12.41
CA LEU A 197 5.91 -3.82 12.75
C LEU A 197 5.23 -4.87 11.88
N ILE A 198 3.94 -4.71 11.60
CA ILE A 198 3.18 -5.59 10.69
C ILE A 198 3.78 -5.51 9.28
N LEU A 199 4.07 -4.31 8.78
CA LEU A 199 4.69 -4.11 7.46
C LEU A 199 6.09 -4.72 7.35
N GLN A 200 6.86 -4.80 8.45
CA GLN A 200 8.14 -5.48 8.49
C GLN A 200 7.99 -7.01 8.49
N LEU A 201 6.91 -7.53 9.06
CA LEU A 201 6.70 -8.96 9.25
C LEU A 201 5.99 -9.62 8.06
N PHE A 202 4.97 -8.98 7.48
CA PHE A 202 4.16 -9.54 6.38
C PHE A 202 4.98 -9.98 5.17
N PRO A 203 6.07 -9.28 4.76
CA PRO A 203 6.91 -9.71 3.65
C PRO A 203 7.62 -11.06 3.84
N PHE A 204 7.57 -11.65 5.01
CA PHE A 204 8.14 -12.96 5.32
C PHE A 204 7.10 -14.09 5.40
N PHE A 205 5.81 -13.77 5.24
CA PHE A 205 4.74 -14.73 4.98
C PHE A 205 4.54 -14.90 3.47
N HIS A 206 3.60 -15.77 3.07
CA HIS A 206 3.09 -15.75 1.71
C HIS A 206 2.34 -14.42 1.47
N HIS A 207 2.42 -13.89 0.25
CA HIS A 207 1.82 -12.58 -0.06
C HIS A 207 0.28 -12.59 -0.04
N GLU A 208 -0.35 -13.76 -0.01
CA GLU A 208 -1.79 -13.96 0.09
C GLU A 208 -2.13 -14.86 1.27
N GLY A 209 -3.38 -14.77 1.74
CA GLY A 209 -3.91 -15.66 2.77
C GLY A 209 -3.36 -15.40 4.16
N ILE A 210 -2.88 -14.20 4.47
CA ILE A 210 -2.41 -13.84 5.81
C ILE A 210 -3.62 -13.63 6.71
N THR A 211 -3.84 -14.53 7.66
CA THR A 211 -4.99 -14.48 8.58
C THR A 211 -4.61 -13.89 9.93
N GLU A 212 -5.55 -13.21 10.58
CA GLU A 212 -5.40 -12.73 11.95
C GLU A 212 -5.21 -13.89 12.93
N GLU A 213 -5.76 -15.06 12.62
CA GLU A 213 -5.68 -16.28 13.40
C GLU A 213 -4.22 -16.72 13.68
N ILE A 214 -3.31 -16.55 12.71
CA ILE A 214 -1.88 -16.84 12.86
C ILE A 214 -1.28 -16.11 14.08
N PHE A 215 -1.66 -14.84 14.25
CA PHE A 215 -1.19 -14.01 15.36
C PHE A 215 -1.87 -14.36 16.67
N SER A 216 -3.14 -14.75 16.63
CA SER A 216 -3.86 -15.18 17.84
C SER A 216 -3.22 -16.42 18.45
N TYR A 217 -2.81 -17.38 17.64
CA TYR A 217 -2.10 -18.57 18.10
C TYR A 217 -0.72 -18.25 18.66
N ALA A 218 0.01 -17.33 18.05
CA ALA A 218 1.32 -16.89 18.51
C ALA A 218 1.26 -16.09 19.83
N ALA A 219 0.12 -15.46 20.14
CA ALA A 219 -0.07 -14.69 21.36
C ALA A 219 -0.36 -15.56 22.59
N LEU A 220 -0.95 -16.76 22.40
CA LEU A 220 -1.36 -17.61 23.50
C LEU A 220 -0.15 -18.16 24.28
N PRO A 221 -0.24 -18.29 25.62
CA PRO A 221 0.79 -18.95 26.43
C PRO A 221 1.02 -20.36 25.90
N GLU A 222 2.26 -20.74 25.75
CA GLU A 222 2.63 -22.14 25.50
C GLU A 222 2.32 -22.94 26.76
N ASP A 223 1.51 -23.99 26.61
CA ASP A 223 1.47 -25.04 27.63
C ASP A 223 2.88 -25.61 27.82
N ASP A 224 3.23 -26.00 29.06
CA ASP A 224 4.57 -26.47 29.49
C ASP A 224 5.17 -27.66 28.69
N LYS A 225 4.68 -27.91 27.48
CA LYS A 225 5.23 -28.90 26.58
C LYS A 225 6.56 -28.40 25.99
N THR A 226 7.59 -29.20 26.20
CA THR A 226 8.93 -28.99 25.69
C THR A 226 8.90 -28.53 24.23
N PRO A 227 9.56 -27.39 23.89
CA PRO A 227 9.64 -26.94 22.50
C PRO A 227 10.22 -28.07 21.63
N ILE A 228 9.50 -28.46 20.59
CA ILE A 228 9.96 -29.50 19.64
C ILE A 228 11.24 -29.06 18.91
N LEU A 229 11.50 -27.76 18.90
CA LEU A 229 12.71 -27.12 18.39
C LEU A 229 13.19 -26.13 19.47
N ASN A 230 14.49 -26.05 19.74
CA ASN A 230 15.12 -25.03 20.60
C ASN A 230 14.95 -23.60 20.03
N LEU A 231 13.73 -23.23 19.68
CA LEU A 231 13.37 -21.92 19.15
C LEU A 231 13.00 -20.97 20.28
N PRO A 232 13.32 -19.68 20.14
CA PRO A 232 12.83 -18.66 21.07
C PRO A 232 11.30 -18.63 21.05
N ARG A 233 10.68 -18.31 22.18
CA ARG A 233 9.22 -18.16 22.26
C ARG A 233 8.74 -17.01 21.36
N ALA A 234 7.63 -17.18 20.68
CA ALA A 234 7.01 -16.13 19.86
C ALA A 234 6.80 -14.84 20.68
N SER A 235 6.35 -14.96 21.93
CA SER A 235 6.16 -13.84 22.85
C SER A 235 7.46 -13.12 23.25
N SER A 236 8.63 -13.76 23.10
CA SER A 236 9.94 -13.13 23.38
C SER A 236 10.52 -12.41 22.16
N LEU A 237 10.18 -12.86 20.95
CA LEU A 237 10.65 -12.30 19.68
C LEU A 237 9.69 -11.24 19.12
N LEU A 238 8.39 -11.55 19.13
CA LEU A 238 7.36 -10.59 18.73
C LEU A 238 7.19 -9.59 19.85
N ASN A 239 7.38 -8.33 19.48
CA ASN A 239 7.21 -7.23 20.42
C ASN A 239 5.85 -7.37 21.14
N ARG A 240 5.84 -7.31 22.48
CA ARG A 240 4.62 -7.33 23.34
C ARG A 240 3.54 -6.35 22.87
N ARG A 241 3.89 -5.38 22.04
CA ARG A 241 2.94 -4.45 21.42
C ARG A 241 2.04 -5.09 20.37
N LEU A 242 2.49 -6.12 19.64
CA LEU A 242 1.67 -6.82 18.65
C LEU A 242 0.84 -7.95 19.29
N LEU A 243 1.32 -8.51 20.37
CA LEU A 243 0.72 -9.66 21.05
C LEU A 243 0.41 -9.40 22.53
N PRO A 244 -0.24 -8.26 22.90
CA PRO A 244 -0.68 -8.05 24.27
C PRO A 244 -1.76 -9.07 24.64
N LEU A 245 -1.80 -9.49 25.90
CA LEU A 245 -2.83 -10.35 26.42
C LEU A 245 -3.76 -9.58 27.34
N HIS A 246 -5.05 -9.87 27.27
CA HIS A 246 -6.00 -9.49 28.30
C HIS A 246 -5.68 -10.20 29.65
N GLY A 247 -6.18 -9.70 30.75
CA GLY A 247 -6.07 -10.35 32.06
C GLY A 247 -6.66 -11.76 32.09
N THR A 248 -7.50 -12.13 31.13
CA THR A 248 -8.06 -13.47 30.90
C THR A 248 -7.13 -14.44 30.17
N GLY A 249 -5.93 -13.98 29.73
CA GLY A 249 -4.98 -14.76 28.96
C GLY A 249 -5.30 -14.87 27.46
N THR A 250 -6.31 -14.15 26.95
CA THR A 250 -6.65 -14.07 25.53
C THR A 250 -5.89 -12.93 24.85
N TRP A 251 -5.65 -13.04 23.55
CA TRP A 251 -4.98 -12.00 22.78
C TRP A 251 -5.83 -10.72 22.67
N ASP A 252 -5.25 -9.58 23.05
CA ASP A 252 -5.81 -8.27 22.77
C ASP A 252 -5.37 -7.81 21.38
N ASN A 253 -6.23 -8.01 20.39
CA ASN A 253 -5.95 -7.70 19.00
C ASN A 253 -6.22 -6.23 18.61
N TYR A 254 -6.62 -5.39 19.56
CA TYR A 254 -7.06 -4.02 19.27
C TYR A 254 -5.99 -3.18 18.54
N ILE A 255 -4.79 -3.12 19.10
CA ILE A 255 -3.67 -2.35 18.50
C ILE A 255 -3.19 -2.98 17.18
N PHE A 256 -3.25 -4.31 17.06
CA PHE A 256 -2.95 -4.99 15.79
C PHE A 256 -3.93 -4.54 14.70
N ARG A 257 -5.23 -4.57 14.95
CA ARG A 257 -6.27 -4.14 14.01
C ARG A 257 -6.16 -2.67 13.63
N GLU A 258 -5.78 -1.80 14.56
CA GLU A 258 -5.49 -0.39 14.26
C GLU A 258 -4.27 -0.24 13.32
N GLY A 259 -3.23 -1.04 13.51
CA GLY A 259 -2.10 -1.12 12.59
C GLY A 259 -2.52 -1.60 11.20
N ILE A 260 -3.33 -2.64 11.11
CA ILE A 260 -3.93 -3.14 9.87
C ILE A 260 -4.75 -2.04 9.18
N ARG A 261 -5.58 -1.30 9.92
CA ARG A 261 -6.39 -0.20 9.37
C ARG A 261 -5.52 0.88 8.71
N ILE A 262 -4.40 1.23 9.34
CA ILE A 262 -3.43 2.16 8.76
C ILE A 262 -2.85 1.60 7.46
N LEU A 263 -2.39 0.35 7.42
CA LEU A 263 -1.83 -0.25 6.21
C LEU A 263 -2.84 -0.34 5.07
N LEU A 264 -4.10 -0.64 5.37
CA LEU A 264 -5.21 -0.60 4.41
C LEU A 264 -5.44 0.81 3.87
N SER A 265 -5.39 1.84 4.72
CA SER A 265 -5.58 3.24 4.30
C SER A 265 -4.49 3.78 3.38
N PHE A 266 -3.31 3.15 3.37
CA PHE A 266 -2.23 3.45 2.44
C PHE A 266 -2.11 2.46 1.29
N SER A 267 -3.06 1.52 1.14
CA SER A 267 -3.04 0.45 0.13
C SER A 267 -1.75 -0.38 0.12
N LEU A 268 -1.07 -0.50 1.26
CA LEU A 268 0.10 -1.36 1.42
C LEU A 268 -0.28 -2.83 1.60
N ILE A 269 -1.50 -3.07 2.04
CA ILE A 269 -2.16 -4.38 2.09
C ILE A 269 -3.61 -4.24 1.60
N LYS A 270 -4.23 -5.34 1.20
CA LYS A 270 -5.67 -5.41 0.88
C LYS A 270 -6.35 -6.47 1.74
N ARG A 271 -7.63 -6.27 2.02
CA ARG A 271 -8.48 -7.28 2.65
C ARG A 271 -9.10 -8.13 1.54
N VAL A 272 -8.95 -9.44 1.63
CA VAL A 272 -9.43 -10.38 0.59
C VAL A 272 -10.84 -10.87 0.92
N SER A 273 -11.16 -11.02 2.21
CA SER A 273 -12.47 -11.50 2.66
C SER A 273 -12.92 -10.85 3.96
N SER A 274 -14.20 -11.06 4.33
CA SER A 274 -14.77 -10.64 5.62
C SER A 274 -14.09 -11.26 6.84
N ASP A 275 -13.38 -12.38 6.67
CA ASP A 275 -12.80 -13.19 7.75
C ASP A 275 -11.41 -12.71 8.20
N ASN A 276 -11.10 -11.42 8.02
CA ASN A 276 -9.80 -10.82 8.35
C ASN A 276 -8.62 -11.54 7.69
N VAL A 277 -8.78 -11.85 6.42
CA VAL A 277 -7.74 -12.37 5.54
C VAL A 277 -7.15 -11.21 4.74
N TYR A 278 -5.83 -11.11 4.76
CA TYR A 278 -5.09 -10.02 4.12
C TYR A 278 -4.18 -10.54 3.02
N ALA A 279 -3.92 -9.69 2.05
CA ALA A 279 -2.91 -9.91 1.01
C ALA A 279 -2.06 -8.65 0.84
N MET A 280 -0.86 -8.84 0.35
CA MET A 280 0.09 -7.78 0.02
C MET A 280 0.47 -7.93 -1.45
N HIS A 281 0.41 -6.83 -2.22
CA HIS A 281 0.85 -6.91 -3.63
C HIS A 281 2.30 -7.42 -3.71
N PRO A 282 2.65 -8.35 -4.62
CA PRO A 282 3.99 -8.97 -4.65
C PRO A 282 5.15 -7.97 -4.74
N LEU A 283 4.99 -6.86 -5.45
CA LEU A 283 6.02 -5.81 -5.50
C LEU A 283 6.14 -5.05 -4.16
N VAL A 284 5.03 -4.83 -3.42
CA VAL A 284 5.07 -4.26 -2.06
C VAL A 284 5.76 -5.23 -1.11
N HIS A 285 5.50 -6.51 -1.28
CA HIS A 285 6.12 -7.60 -0.53
C HIS A 285 7.65 -7.62 -0.75
N SER A 286 8.12 -7.47 -1.99
CA SER A 286 9.54 -7.36 -2.32
C SER A 286 10.16 -6.08 -1.75
N TRP A 287 9.51 -4.92 -1.94
CA TRP A 287 9.94 -3.66 -1.35
C TRP A 287 10.04 -3.72 0.19
N GLY A 288 9.06 -4.34 0.84
CA GLY A 288 9.05 -4.51 2.28
C GLY A 288 10.29 -5.25 2.81
N ARG A 289 10.77 -6.26 2.08
CA ARG A 289 12.03 -6.96 2.39
C ARG A 289 13.26 -6.13 2.03
N ASP A 290 13.24 -5.46 0.87
CA ASP A 290 14.39 -4.75 0.31
C ASP A 290 14.79 -3.51 1.09
N ARG A 291 13.85 -2.90 1.80
CA ARG A 291 14.10 -1.76 2.68
C ARG A 291 14.77 -2.12 4.01
N LEU A 292 14.75 -3.38 4.40
CA LEU A 292 15.36 -3.87 5.64
C LEU A 292 16.84 -4.14 5.46
N THR A 293 17.62 -3.88 6.50
CA THR A 293 19.02 -4.32 6.62
C THR A 293 19.08 -5.85 6.73
N TRP A 294 20.24 -6.43 6.48
CA TRP A 294 20.42 -7.88 6.57
C TRP A 294 20.06 -8.45 7.96
N ASN A 295 20.42 -7.74 9.04
CA ASN A 295 20.08 -8.15 10.41
C ASN A 295 18.57 -8.08 10.67
N GLU A 296 17.91 -6.99 10.27
CA GLU A 296 16.45 -6.85 10.38
C GLU A 296 15.71 -7.94 9.59
N ARG A 297 16.17 -8.27 8.38
CA ARG A 297 15.60 -9.37 7.57
C ARG A 297 15.68 -10.70 8.32
N LYS A 298 16.83 -11.00 8.92
CA LYS A 298 17.05 -12.23 9.68
C LYS A 298 16.12 -12.31 10.90
N GLU A 299 15.97 -11.23 11.62
CA GLU A 299 15.06 -11.12 12.77
C GLU A 299 13.60 -11.28 12.35
N CYS A 300 13.17 -10.57 11.31
CA CYS A 300 11.80 -10.68 10.80
C CYS A 300 11.48 -12.08 10.25
N CYS A 301 12.44 -12.71 9.56
CA CYS A 301 12.31 -14.09 9.08
C CYS A 301 12.12 -15.07 10.25
N LEU A 302 12.92 -14.91 11.32
CA LEU A 302 12.80 -15.75 12.52
C LEU A 302 11.44 -15.52 13.21
N MET A 303 11.02 -14.26 13.35
CA MET A 303 9.71 -13.92 13.93
C MET A 303 8.56 -14.53 13.13
N ALA A 304 8.60 -14.44 11.79
CA ALA A 304 7.58 -15.02 10.91
C ALA A 304 7.55 -16.54 11.04
N TYR A 305 8.71 -17.19 11.04
CA TYR A 305 8.82 -18.63 11.20
C TYR A 305 8.23 -19.11 12.52
N VAL A 306 8.59 -18.47 13.64
CA VAL A 306 8.06 -18.82 14.97
C VAL A 306 6.55 -18.57 15.04
N THR A 307 6.06 -17.47 14.47
CA THR A 307 4.62 -17.16 14.43
C THR A 307 3.83 -18.25 13.68
N LEU A 308 4.34 -18.71 12.53
CA LEU A 308 3.73 -19.80 11.77
C LEU A 308 3.79 -21.15 12.52
N SER A 309 4.92 -21.46 13.15
CA SER A 309 5.07 -22.71 13.91
C SER A 309 4.01 -22.82 15.02
N CYS A 310 3.73 -21.73 15.74
CA CYS A 310 2.68 -21.72 16.77
C CYS A 310 1.28 -22.03 16.20
N SER A 311 1.01 -21.64 14.95
CA SER A 311 -0.27 -21.92 14.29
C SER A 311 -0.40 -23.36 13.80
N LEU A 312 0.71 -23.98 13.40
CA LEU A 312 0.73 -25.38 12.91
C LEU A 312 0.58 -26.39 14.06
N ASP A 313 1.29 -26.19 15.17
CA ASP A 313 1.26 -27.10 16.31
C ASP A 313 -0.16 -27.20 16.92
N ARG A 314 -0.95 -26.13 16.84
CA ARG A 314 -2.31 -26.10 17.42
C ARG A 314 -3.40 -26.62 16.49
N LYS A 315 -3.21 -26.56 15.15
CA LYS A 315 -4.14 -27.18 14.18
C LYS A 315 -4.04 -28.70 14.15
N SER A 316 -2.92 -29.28 14.62
CA SER A 316 -2.73 -30.72 14.68
C SER A 316 -3.32 -31.38 15.96
N VAL A 317 -3.92 -30.60 16.86
CA VAL A 317 -4.49 -31.07 18.17
C VAL A 317 -6.03 -31.00 18.15
N VAL A 318 -6.66 -30.58 17.07
CA VAL A 318 -8.10 -30.63 16.80
C VAL A 318 -8.35 -31.64 15.71
#